data_8da8ab370a3861fee2a242630b03e96a
#
_entry.id   8da8ab370a3861fee2a242630b03e96a
#
_cell.length_a   1.000
_cell.length_b   1.000
_cell.length_c   1.000
_cell.angle_alpha   90.00
_cell.angle_beta   90.00
_cell.angle_gamma   90.00
#
_symmetry.space_group_name_H-M   'P 1'
#
loop_
_entity.id
_entity.type
_entity.pdbx_description
1 polymer ?
#
loop_
_entity_poly.entity_id
_entity_poly.type
_entity_poly.pdbx_seq_one_letter_code
_entity_poly.pdbx_strand_id
1 'polypeptide(L)' 'MTDTETKMDDYTATGLAEGFIDADSEDQVIEAWQYLHDTGLAYRLQGWFGRTAQHLVERGYINA' A
#
# COMPACT_ATOMS: atom_id res chain seq x y z
N MET A 1 16.64 9.26 16.28
CA MET A 1 16.22 9.20 15.82
C MET A 1 15.95 8.74 15.28
N THR A 2 15.80 8.76 15.18
CA THR A 2 15.32 8.56 14.74
C THR A 2 14.66 8.27 14.09
N ASP A 3 15.14 8.54 13.86
CA ASP A 3 13.97 8.38 13.17
C ASP A 3 13.69 6.99 12.76
N THR A 4 12.87 6.42 13.45
CA THR A 4 12.58 5.05 13.22
C THR A 4 11.40 4.86 12.35
N GLU A 5 10.84 5.95 11.83
CA GLU A 5 9.70 5.79 11.03
C GLU A 5 10.00 5.21 9.72
N THR A 6 9.24 4.22 9.31
CA THR A 6 9.37 3.66 8.00
C THR A 6 8.76 4.61 7.02
N LYS A 7 9.60 5.12 6.14
CA LYS A 7 9.11 5.98 5.13
C LYS A 7 8.51 5.14 4.05
N MET A 8 7.29 5.45 3.65
CA MET A 8 6.64 4.69 2.59
C MET A 8 7.26 5.08 1.26
N ASP A 9 7.70 4.09 0.52
CA ASP A 9 8.21 4.29 -0.83
C ASP A 9 7.76 3.13 -1.69
N ASP A 10 8.13 3.14 -2.96
CA ASP A 10 7.63 2.13 -3.89
C ASP A 10 7.98 0.72 -3.44
N TYR A 11 9.21 0.52 -3.01
CA TYR A 11 9.65 -0.81 -2.60
C TYR A 11 8.92 -1.27 -1.34
N THR A 12 8.86 -0.39 -0.34
CA THR A 12 8.23 -0.74 0.92
C THR A 12 6.75 -1.01 0.74
N ALA A 13 6.08 -0.13 0.00
CA ALA A 13 4.64 -0.29 -0.21
C ALA A 13 4.33 -1.58 -0.97
N THR A 14 5.10 -1.87 -2.00
CA THR A 14 4.90 -3.08 -2.77
C THR A 14 5.16 -4.31 -1.91
N GLY A 15 6.23 -4.28 -1.13
CA GLY A 15 6.57 -5.39 -0.26
C GLY A 15 5.50 -5.66 0.79
N LEU A 16 4.96 -4.60 1.37
CA LEU A 16 3.88 -4.75 2.35
C LEU A 16 2.62 -5.31 1.70
N ALA A 17 2.30 -4.82 0.51
CA ALA A 17 1.10 -5.28 -0.19
C ALA A 17 1.21 -6.73 -0.60
N GLU A 18 2.41 -7.17 -0.98
CA GLU A 18 2.62 -8.55 -1.40
C GLU A 18 2.92 -9.50 -0.25
N GLY A 19 3.21 -8.96 0.92
CA GLY A 19 3.52 -9.80 2.05
C GLY A 19 4.98 -10.17 2.19
N PHE A 20 5.86 -9.60 1.38
CA PHE A 20 7.28 -9.83 1.51
C PHE A 20 7.87 -9.10 2.70
N ILE A 21 7.27 -7.98 3.07
CA ILE A 21 7.69 -7.20 4.23
C ILE A 21 6.60 -7.36 5.27
N ASP A 22 6.99 -7.77 6.47
CA ASP A 22 6.03 -7.96 7.55
C ASP A 22 5.55 -6.61 8.03
N ALA A 23 4.24 -6.47 8.12
CA ALA A 23 3.65 -5.25 8.62
C ALA A 23 3.57 -5.29 10.13
N ASP A 24 3.74 -4.12 10.76
CA ASP A 24 3.58 -4.02 12.19
C ASP A 24 2.11 -4.06 12.60
N SER A 25 1.23 -3.67 11.69
CA SER A 25 -0.20 -3.64 11.97
C SER A 25 -0.94 -3.60 10.66
N GLU A 26 -2.25 -3.81 10.75
CA GLU A 26 -3.10 -3.69 9.56
C GLU A 26 -3.09 -2.28 9.02
N ASP A 27 -2.98 -1.31 9.92
CA ASP A 27 -2.93 0.09 9.48
C ASP A 27 -1.76 0.34 8.54
N GLN A 28 -0.64 -0.33 8.79
CA GLN A 28 0.52 -0.15 7.94
C GLN A 28 0.28 -0.71 6.54
N VAL A 29 -0.44 -1.82 6.45
CA VAL A 29 -0.80 -2.39 5.15
C VAL A 29 -1.74 -1.46 4.41
N ILE A 30 -2.70 -0.89 5.11
CA ILE A 30 -3.63 0.06 4.51
C ILE A 30 -2.87 1.30 4.03
N GLU A 31 -1.92 1.77 4.82
CA GLU A 31 -1.08 2.89 4.41
C GLU A 31 -0.33 2.59 3.12
N ALA A 32 0.19 1.37 3.01
CA ALA A 32 0.89 0.96 1.81
C ALA A 32 -0.04 1.00 0.60
N TRP A 33 -1.25 0.51 0.75
CA TRP A 33 -2.21 0.51 -0.34
C TRP A 33 -2.65 1.93 -0.71
N GLN A 34 -2.77 2.81 0.29
CA GLN A 34 -3.07 4.21 0.00
C GLN A 34 -1.94 4.83 -0.82
N TYR A 35 -0.71 4.53 -0.45
CA TYR A 35 0.45 5.02 -1.21
C TYR A 35 0.41 4.50 -2.65
N LEU A 36 0.16 3.20 -2.82
CA LEU A 36 0.13 2.62 -4.15
C LEU A 36 -0.97 3.22 -5.00
N HIS A 37 -2.11 3.51 -4.39
CA HIS A 37 -3.21 4.14 -5.09
C HIS A 37 -2.88 5.59 -5.45
N ASP A 38 -2.38 6.36 -4.47
CA ASP A 38 -2.14 7.79 -4.66
C ASP A 38 -1.08 8.07 -5.71
N THR A 39 -0.05 7.22 -5.76
CA THR A 39 1.02 7.41 -6.73
C THR A 39 0.68 6.82 -8.10
N GLY A 40 -0.40 6.06 -8.16
CA GLY A 40 -0.78 5.37 -9.38
C GLY A 40 0.00 4.08 -9.61
N LEU A 41 0.91 3.73 -8.70
CA LEU A 41 1.74 2.57 -8.87
C LEU A 41 0.92 1.28 -8.93
N ALA A 42 -0.17 1.22 -8.14
CA ALA A 42 -1.03 0.03 -8.15
C ALA A 42 -1.55 -0.27 -9.53
N TYR A 43 -1.74 0.75 -10.34
CA TYR A 43 -2.33 0.59 -11.67
C TYR A 43 -1.28 0.38 -12.75
N ARG A 44 0.00 0.38 -12.37
CA ARG A 44 1.10 0.12 -13.28
C ARG A 44 1.77 -1.21 -13.01
N LEU A 45 1.42 -1.84 -11.90
CA LEU A 45 1.91 -3.17 -11.56
C LEU A 45 0.97 -4.20 -12.15
N GLN A 46 1.11 -5.45 -11.71
CA GLN A 46 0.24 -6.51 -12.20
C GLN A 46 -1.21 -6.19 -11.88
N GLY A 47 -2.10 -6.73 -12.71
CA GLY A 47 -3.52 -6.37 -12.64
C GLY A 47 -4.16 -6.53 -11.27
N TRP A 48 -3.72 -7.52 -10.48
CA TRP A 48 -4.37 -7.74 -9.19
C TRP A 48 -4.12 -6.58 -8.22
N PHE A 49 -3.01 -5.84 -8.39
CA PHE A 49 -2.77 -4.65 -7.58
C PHE A 49 -3.86 -3.62 -7.79
N GLY A 50 -4.16 -3.33 -9.05
CA GLY A 50 -5.19 -2.34 -9.36
C GLY A 50 -6.56 -2.76 -8.89
N ARG A 51 -6.89 -4.03 -9.07
CA ARG A 51 -8.20 -4.53 -8.64
C ARG A 51 -8.33 -4.46 -7.13
N THR A 52 -7.26 -4.83 -6.41
CA THR A 52 -7.31 -4.77 -4.95
C THR A 52 -7.43 -3.34 -4.47
N ALA A 53 -6.66 -2.42 -5.07
CA ALA A 53 -6.73 -1.02 -4.68
C ALA A 53 -8.13 -0.48 -4.87
N GLN A 54 -8.78 -0.82 -5.99
CA GLN A 54 -10.14 -0.35 -6.24
C GLN A 54 -11.14 -0.93 -5.24
N HIS A 55 -10.97 -2.19 -4.86
CA HIS A 55 -11.81 -2.78 -3.84
C HIS A 55 -11.69 -2.05 -2.52
N LEU A 56 -10.45 -1.67 -2.17
CA LEU A 56 -10.22 -0.97 -0.92
C LEU A 56 -10.84 0.42 -0.94
N VAL A 57 -10.79 1.10 -2.09
CA VAL A 57 -11.46 2.37 -2.25
C VAL A 57 -12.97 2.19 -2.06
N GLU A 58 -13.54 1.19 -2.73
CA GLU A 58 -14.98 0.97 -2.67
C GLU A 58 -15.46 0.63 -1.28
N ARG A 59 -14.62 -0.03 -0.50
CA ARG A 59 -14.99 -0.41 0.85
C ARG A 59 -14.63 0.64 1.88
N GLY A 60 -14.01 1.73 1.44
CA GLY A 60 -13.69 2.82 2.33
C GLY A 60 -12.44 2.63 3.16
N TYR A 61 -11.62 1.63 2.85
CA TYR A 61 -10.37 1.42 3.58
C TYR A 61 -9.31 2.42 3.18
N ILE A 62 -9.32 2.85 1.93
CA ILE A 62 -8.41 3.88 1.46
C ILE A 62 -9.23 4.92 0.71
N ASN A 63 -8.67 6.12 0.59
CA ASN A 63 -9.36 7.23 -0.05
C ASN A 63 -9.13 7.22 -1.55
N ALA A 64 -10.15 7.59 -2.26
CA ALA A 64 -10.08 7.63 -3.73
C ALA A 64 -9.13 8.70 -4.25
#